data_44d37f88dd24bce580255677f665364b
#
_entry.id   44d37f88dd24bce580255677f665364b
#
_cell.length_a   1.000
_cell.length_b   1.000
_cell.length_c   1.000
_cell.angle_alpha   90.00
_cell.angle_beta   90.00
_cell.angle_gamma   90.00
#
_symmetry.space_group_name_H-M   'P 1'
#
loop_
_entity.id
_entity.type
_entity.pdbx_description
1 polymer ?
#
loop_
_entity_poly.entity_id
_entity_poly.type
_entity_poly.pdbx_seq_one_letter_code
_entity_poly.pdbx_strand_id
1 'polypeptide(L)'
;MISITGGHGDFRQMFELPRQVGGPPTRTEQVGGSMIADSPDEVRMRVREQLVLGASQVKLTAGGGVSSPHSPLDVSTFTLEELRAAVEAASNWGTYVATHAYTPAAIARAIEAGVQSIEHAHLMDEATARLIAEKGVWLSTQTFPEDMGQAFPPGSDERAKFEEVLA
;
A
#
# COMPACT_ATOMS: atom_id res chain seq x y z
N MET A 1 6.00 6.16 -1.92
CA MET A 1 4.66 5.62 -1.59
C MET A 1 4.21 6.11 -0.23
N ILE A 2 2.91 5.95 0.09
CA ILE A 2 2.35 6.36 1.39
C ILE A 2 1.78 5.10 2.08
N SER A 3 2.08 4.93 3.35
CA SER A 3 1.64 3.82 4.20
C SER A 3 1.10 4.33 5.54
N ILE A 4 0.53 3.43 6.33
CA ILE A 4 0.17 3.69 7.72
C ILE A 4 1.22 3.12 8.67
N THR A 5 1.18 3.51 9.95
CA THR A 5 1.95 2.85 11.01
C THR A 5 1.65 1.35 11.05
N GLY A 6 2.69 0.53 10.96
CA GLY A 6 2.59 -0.95 10.90
C GLY A 6 2.07 -1.53 9.59
N GLY A 7 1.78 -0.71 8.59
CA GLY A 7 1.35 -1.17 7.27
C GLY A 7 2.50 -1.60 6.36
N HIS A 8 2.14 -2.13 5.19
CA HIS A 8 3.13 -2.44 4.16
C HIS A 8 3.85 -1.16 3.69
N GLY A 9 5.16 -1.12 3.88
CA GLY A 9 5.98 0.08 3.64
C GLY A 9 6.39 0.83 4.90
N ASP A 10 5.89 0.44 6.08
CA ASP A 10 6.47 0.84 7.36
C ASP A 10 7.59 -0.15 7.70
N PHE A 11 8.83 0.23 7.41
CA PHE A 11 10.01 -0.60 7.61
C PHE A 11 10.73 -0.35 8.94
N ARG A 12 10.04 0.27 9.90
CA ARG A 12 10.61 0.47 11.23
C ARG A 12 10.92 -0.87 11.88
N GLN A 13 12.08 -0.93 12.55
CA GLN A 13 12.47 -2.09 13.32
C GLN A 13 11.89 -2.02 14.74
N MET A 14 11.77 -3.14 15.42
CA MET A 14 11.19 -3.23 16.76
C MET A 14 11.90 -2.35 17.81
N PHE A 15 13.16 -1.97 17.56
CA PHE A 15 13.94 -1.11 18.45
C PHE A 15 13.86 0.38 18.09
N GLU A 16 13.21 0.76 17.00
CA GLU A 16 13.03 2.15 16.60
C GLU A 16 11.84 2.76 17.35
N LEU A 17 12.03 3.98 17.87
CA LEU A 17 10.99 4.67 18.62
C LEU A 17 9.79 5.01 17.73
N PRO A 18 8.57 4.75 18.22
CA PRO A 18 7.35 5.22 17.54
C PRO A 18 7.32 6.75 17.41
N ARG A 19 6.72 7.26 16.35
CA ARG A 19 6.60 8.72 16.12
C ARG A 19 5.89 9.45 17.26
N GLN A 20 4.86 8.86 17.85
CA GLN A 20 4.09 9.42 18.95
C GLN A 20 4.89 9.68 20.24
N VAL A 21 6.02 9.03 20.41
CA VAL A 21 6.95 9.27 21.54
C VAL A 21 8.21 10.03 21.10
N GLY A 22 8.15 10.73 19.98
CA GLY A 22 9.23 11.59 19.51
C GLY A 22 10.28 10.89 18.66
N GLY A 23 9.98 9.71 18.11
CA GLY A 23 10.86 9.06 17.15
C GLY A 23 11.10 9.91 15.90
N PRO A 24 12.30 9.97 15.36
CA PRO A 24 12.58 10.67 14.13
C PRO A 24 11.95 9.96 12.94
N PRO A 25 11.79 10.62 11.78
CA PRO A 25 11.44 9.94 10.54
C PRO A 25 12.42 8.80 10.26
N THR A 26 11.89 7.67 9.79
CA THR A 26 12.70 6.51 9.39
C THR A 26 13.66 6.87 8.26
N ARG A 27 14.67 6.06 8.04
CA ARG A 27 15.58 6.25 6.89
C ARG A 27 14.80 6.27 5.56
N THR A 28 13.79 5.43 5.44
CA THR A 28 12.95 5.34 4.24
C THR A 28 12.12 6.61 4.04
N GLU A 29 11.58 7.19 5.11
CA GLU A 29 10.89 8.50 5.04
C GLU A 29 11.85 9.63 4.67
N GLN A 30 13.05 9.67 5.28
CA GLN A 30 14.05 10.71 5.01
C GLN A 30 14.49 10.78 3.55
N VAL A 31 14.51 9.65 2.85
CA VAL A 31 14.87 9.58 1.42
C VAL A 31 13.64 9.60 0.50
N GLY A 32 12.43 9.82 1.04
CA GLY A 32 11.19 9.87 0.25
C GLY A 32 10.69 8.54 -0.31
N GLY A 33 11.23 7.41 0.17
CA GLY A 33 10.85 6.09 -0.34
C GLY A 33 9.48 5.62 0.16
N SER A 34 9.17 5.87 1.41
CA SER A 34 7.86 5.59 2.01
C SER A 34 7.54 6.64 3.07
N MET A 35 6.33 7.17 3.03
CA MET A 35 5.84 8.17 3.99
C MET A 35 4.74 7.55 4.83
N ILE A 36 4.75 7.80 6.14
CA ILE A 36 3.72 7.28 7.06
C ILE A 36 2.66 8.36 7.29
N ALA A 37 1.39 7.96 7.24
CA ALA A 37 0.24 8.84 7.46
C ALA A 37 -0.90 8.04 8.11
N ASP A 38 -1.38 8.49 9.27
CA ASP A 38 -2.35 7.81 10.12
C ASP A 38 -3.64 8.63 10.32
N SER A 39 -3.93 9.54 9.42
CA SER A 39 -5.19 10.29 9.39
C SER A 39 -5.45 10.86 8.00
N PRO A 40 -6.71 11.22 7.65
CA PRO A 40 -7.04 11.86 6.38
C PRO A 40 -6.23 13.13 6.11
N ASP A 41 -5.96 13.93 7.12
CA ASP A 41 -5.18 15.16 6.97
C ASP A 41 -3.69 14.88 6.72
N GLU A 42 -3.11 13.90 7.41
CA GLU A 42 -1.74 13.47 7.14
C GLU A 42 -1.63 12.87 5.75
N VAL A 43 -2.56 12.00 5.33
CA VAL A 43 -2.60 11.45 3.97
C VAL A 43 -2.63 12.57 2.93
N ARG A 44 -3.52 13.55 3.09
CA ARG A 44 -3.63 14.70 2.20
C ARG A 44 -2.33 15.50 2.14
N MET A 45 -1.68 15.71 3.27
CA MET A 45 -0.37 16.37 3.36
C MET A 45 0.70 15.58 2.59
N ARG A 46 0.81 14.27 2.85
CA ARG A 46 1.81 13.40 2.20
C ARG A 46 1.61 13.32 0.69
N VAL A 47 0.37 13.27 0.21
CA VAL A 47 0.08 13.34 -1.23
C VAL A 47 0.63 14.61 -1.85
N ARG A 48 0.36 15.76 -1.24
CA ARG A 48 0.85 17.06 -1.72
C ARG A 48 2.38 17.15 -1.72
N GLU A 49 3.04 16.61 -0.71
CA GLU A 49 4.50 16.52 -0.65
C GLU A 49 5.07 15.70 -1.80
N GLN A 50 4.48 14.53 -2.11
CA GLN A 50 4.95 13.72 -3.24
C GLN A 50 4.76 14.45 -4.57
N LEU A 51 3.65 15.13 -4.76
CA LEU A 51 3.36 15.87 -5.98
C LEU A 51 4.29 17.07 -6.17
N VAL A 52 4.61 17.83 -5.13
CA VAL A 52 5.57 18.95 -5.23
C VAL A 52 6.99 18.44 -5.49
N LEU A 53 7.32 17.22 -5.10
CA LEU A 53 8.59 16.56 -5.44
C LEU A 53 8.63 15.97 -6.85
N GLY A 54 7.56 16.14 -7.64
CA GLY A 54 7.52 15.76 -9.06
C GLY A 54 6.93 14.37 -9.32
N ALA A 55 6.20 13.78 -8.38
CA ALA A 55 5.51 12.53 -8.63
C ALA A 55 4.44 12.70 -9.72
N SER A 56 4.40 11.79 -10.70
CA SER A 56 3.40 11.78 -11.76
C SER A 56 2.06 11.16 -11.33
N GLN A 57 2.08 10.27 -10.35
CA GLN A 57 0.94 9.67 -9.67
C GLN A 57 1.30 9.36 -8.22
N VAL A 58 0.30 9.07 -7.41
CA VAL A 58 0.48 8.76 -6.00
C VAL A 58 0.21 7.29 -5.75
N LYS A 59 1.08 6.60 -5.00
CA LYS A 59 0.88 5.21 -4.60
C LYS A 59 0.69 5.09 -3.09
N LEU A 60 -0.42 4.43 -2.70
CA LEU A 60 -0.70 4.01 -1.33
C LEU A 60 -0.53 2.49 -1.18
N THR A 61 -0.41 2.01 0.05
CA THR A 61 -0.40 0.59 0.39
C THR A 61 -1.65 0.26 1.20
N ALA A 62 -2.76 -0.04 0.49
CA ALA A 62 -4.06 -0.25 1.12
C ALA A 62 -4.29 -1.67 1.69
N GLY A 63 -3.36 -2.57 1.47
CA GLY A 63 -3.37 -3.93 2.01
C GLY A 63 -2.05 -4.34 2.62
N GLY A 64 -2.02 -5.53 3.19
CA GLY A 64 -0.79 -6.14 3.69
C GLY A 64 0.19 -6.50 2.59
N GLY A 65 1.44 -6.82 2.95
CA GLY A 65 2.48 -7.09 1.98
C GLY A 65 3.53 -8.10 2.43
N VAL A 66 4.09 -8.81 1.48
CA VAL A 66 5.07 -9.87 1.70
C VAL A 66 6.31 -9.35 2.42
N SER A 67 6.91 -8.27 1.92
CA SER A 67 8.23 -7.80 2.37
C SER A 67 8.23 -6.94 3.64
N SER A 68 7.07 -6.69 4.23
CA SER A 68 6.97 -5.87 5.46
C SER A 68 6.79 -6.76 6.68
N PRO A 69 7.64 -6.62 7.71
CA PRO A 69 7.67 -7.55 8.84
C PRO A 69 6.40 -7.54 9.70
N HIS A 70 5.67 -6.43 9.73
CA HIS A 70 4.52 -6.25 10.63
C HIS A 70 3.16 -6.17 9.90
N SER A 71 3.12 -6.53 8.61
CA SER A 71 1.93 -6.36 7.79
C SER A 71 1.38 -7.71 7.30
N PRO A 72 0.41 -8.33 8.01
CA PRO A 72 -0.28 -9.53 7.54
C PRO A 72 -0.95 -9.31 6.18
N LEU A 73 -1.09 -10.36 5.36
CA LEU A 73 -1.66 -10.23 4.01
C LEU A 73 -3.14 -9.87 3.99
N ASP A 74 -3.89 -10.31 4.98
CA ASP A 74 -5.35 -10.21 5.07
C ASP A 74 -5.87 -8.88 5.63
N VAL A 75 -4.99 -7.92 5.90
CA VAL A 75 -5.41 -6.61 6.44
C VAL A 75 -5.76 -5.61 5.33
N SER A 76 -6.70 -4.73 5.66
CA SER A 76 -6.96 -3.49 4.93
C SER A 76 -6.44 -2.33 5.78
N THR A 77 -5.38 -1.69 5.34
CA THR A 77 -4.59 -0.77 6.16
C THR A 77 -5.21 0.62 6.30
N PHE A 78 -5.69 1.21 5.21
CA PHE A 78 -6.34 2.51 5.24
C PHE A 78 -7.84 2.42 5.45
N THR A 79 -8.41 3.37 6.16
CA THR A 79 -9.85 3.61 6.18
C THR A 79 -10.33 4.16 4.85
N LEU A 80 -11.63 4.10 4.62
CA LEU A 80 -12.25 4.67 3.41
C LEU A 80 -12.03 6.19 3.33
N GLU A 81 -12.08 6.89 4.46
CA GLU A 81 -11.88 8.34 4.54
C GLU A 81 -10.44 8.75 4.20
N GLU A 82 -9.46 7.99 4.65
CA GLU A 82 -8.05 8.21 4.33
C GLU A 82 -7.78 8.01 2.83
N LEU A 83 -8.32 6.95 2.24
CA LEU A 83 -8.20 6.71 0.80
C LEU A 83 -8.90 7.82 -0.01
N ARG A 84 -10.08 8.27 0.40
CA ARG A 84 -10.78 9.40 -0.23
C ARG A 84 -9.99 10.70 -0.15
N ALA A 85 -9.33 10.95 0.98
CA ALA A 85 -8.45 12.12 1.14
C ALA A 85 -7.27 12.10 0.16
N ALA A 86 -6.69 10.91 -0.10
CA ALA A 86 -5.65 10.75 -1.10
C ALA A 86 -6.18 11.01 -2.52
N VAL A 87 -7.32 10.41 -2.86
CA VAL A 87 -7.95 10.57 -4.19
C VAL A 87 -8.31 12.02 -4.46
N GLU A 88 -8.93 12.70 -3.50
CA GLU A 88 -9.26 14.13 -3.60
C GLU A 88 -8.01 14.98 -3.85
N ALA A 89 -6.98 14.78 -3.03
CA ALA A 89 -5.74 15.55 -3.16
C ALA A 89 -5.03 15.33 -4.50
N ALA A 90 -4.99 14.08 -5.00
CA ALA A 90 -4.41 13.75 -6.29
C ALA A 90 -5.23 14.34 -7.46
N SER A 91 -6.55 14.21 -7.40
CA SER A 91 -7.47 14.75 -8.42
C SER A 91 -7.36 16.26 -8.56
N ASN A 92 -7.20 16.99 -7.46
CA ASN A 92 -7.00 18.45 -7.47
C ASN A 92 -5.71 18.87 -8.20
N TRP A 93 -4.76 17.95 -8.40
CA TRP A 93 -3.53 18.16 -9.16
C TRP A 93 -3.57 17.50 -10.55
N GLY A 94 -4.74 17.03 -10.99
CA GLY A 94 -4.94 16.42 -12.30
C GLY A 94 -4.28 15.05 -12.47
N THR A 95 -4.07 14.32 -11.35
CA THR A 95 -3.51 12.97 -11.35
C THR A 95 -4.36 12.00 -10.54
N TYR A 96 -3.89 10.77 -10.36
CA TYR A 96 -4.65 9.67 -9.77
C TYR A 96 -3.87 8.95 -8.67
N VAL A 97 -4.60 8.11 -7.94
CA VAL A 97 -4.07 7.21 -6.92
C VAL A 97 -4.01 5.78 -7.47
N ALA A 98 -2.84 5.16 -7.32
CA ALA A 98 -2.64 3.72 -7.43
C ALA A 98 -2.49 3.11 -6.02
N THR A 99 -2.86 1.85 -5.84
CA THR A 99 -2.70 1.21 -4.54
C THR A 99 -2.23 -0.23 -4.63
N HIS A 100 -1.31 -0.58 -3.73
CA HIS A 100 -1.00 -1.97 -3.43
C HIS A 100 -2.14 -2.58 -2.62
N ALA A 101 -2.70 -3.70 -3.09
CA ALA A 101 -3.70 -4.49 -2.38
C ALA A 101 -3.71 -5.91 -2.92
N TYR A 102 -3.76 -6.91 -2.05
CA TYR A 102 -3.87 -8.32 -2.45
C TYR A 102 -5.29 -8.84 -2.36
N THR A 103 -6.01 -8.51 -1.30
CA THR A 103 -7.26 -9.17 -0.92
C THR A 103 -8.50 -8.47 -1.48
N PRO A 104 -9.62 -9.21 -1.68
CA PRO A 104 -10.89 -8.65 -2.13
C PRO A 104 -11.37 -7.45 -1.30
N ALA A 105 -11.24 -7.53 0.02
CA ALA A 105 -11.70 -6.46 0.92
C ALA A 105 -10.91 -5.16 0.75
N ALA A 106 -9.58 -5.25 0.64
CA ALA A 106 -8.73 -4.08 0.43
C ALA A 106 -8.97 -3.46 -0.95
N ILE A 107 -9.11 -4.29 -1.99
CA ILE A 107 -9.39 -3.87 -3.37
C ILE A 107 -10.75 -3.17 -3.46
N ALA A 108 -11.81 -3.78 -2.92
CA ALA A 108 -13.15 -3.19 -2.96
C ALA A 108 -13.21 -1.83 -2.27
N ARG A 109 -12.57 -1.69 -1.10
CA ARG A 109 -12.46 -0.40 -0.38
C ARG A 109 -11.70 0.65 -1.19
N ALA A 110 -10.61 0.27 -1.84
CA ALA A 110 -9.83 1.18 -2.68
C ALA A 110 -10.64 1.67 -3.89
N ILE A 111 -11.38 0.77 -4.54
CA ILE A 111 -12.28 1.11 -5.65
C ILE A 111 -13.41 2.04 -5.18
N GLU A 112 -14.02 1.76 -4.04
CA GLU A 112 -15.06 2.62 -3.44
C GLU A 112 -14.54 4.04 -3.14
N ALA A 113 -13.27 4.16 -2.78
CA ALA A 113 -12.63 5.46 -2.55
C ALA A 113 -12.34 6.24 -3.84
N GLY A 114 -12.35 5.59 -5.01
CA GLY A 114 -12.05 6.21 -6.31
C GLY A 114 -10.61 6.02 -6.78
N VAL A 115 -9.90 5.02 -6.24
CA VAL A 115 -8.57 4.61 -6.73
C VAL A 115 -8.69 4.11 -8.17
N GLN A 116 -7.74 4.48 -9.03
CA GLN A 116 -7.80 4.18 -10.47
C GLN A 116 -6.88 3.04 -10.92
N SER A 117 -5.94 2.61 -10.08
CA SER A 117 -5.05 1.46 -10.36
C SER A 117 -4.87 0.60 -9.13
N ILE A 118 -5.08 -0.71 -9.30
CA ILE A 118 -4.78 -1.72 -8.29
C ILE A 118 -3.49 -2.45 -8.71
N GLU A 119 -2.53 -2.47 -7.81
CA GLU A 119 -1.26 -3.16 -8.00
C GLU A 119 -1.30 -4.52 -7.31
N HIS A 120 -0.77 -5.53 -7.97
CA HIS A 120 -0.64 -6.93 -7.54
C HIS A 120 -1.94 -7.74 -7.60
N ALA A 121 -2.88 -7.57 -6.67
CA ALA A 121 -4.18 -8.25 -6.57
C ALA A 121 -4.12 -9.81 -6.60
N HIS A 122 -3.01 -10.42 -6.17
CA HIS A 122 -2.76 -11.86 -6.32
C HIS A 122 -3.75 -12.76 -5.55
N LEU A 123 -4.39 -12.24 -4.50
CA LEU A 123 -5.38 -12.97 -3.69
C LEU A 123 -6.82 -12.55 -4.03
N MET A 124 -7.05 -11.92 -5.18
CA MET A 124 -8.40 -11.54 -5.59
C MET A 124 -9.22 -12.77 -6.01
N ASP A 125 -10.50 -12.72 -5.74
CA ASP A 125 -11.48 -13.66 -6.25
C ASP A 125 -12.11 -13.19 -7.58
N GLU A 126 -12.93 -14.06 -8.19
CA GLU A 126 -13.62 -13.75 -9.45
C GLU A 126 -14.56 -12.54 -9.32
N ALA A 127 -15.23 -12.39 -8.17
CA ALA A 127 -16.13 -11.26 -7.93
C ALA A 127 -15.36 -9.92 -7.92
N THR A 128 -14.19 -9.93 -7.32
CA THR A 128 -13.28 -8.77 -7.29
C THR A 128 -12.74 -8.44 -8.68
N ALA A 129 -12.37 -9.44 -9.47
CA ALA A 129 -11.94 -9.24 -10.86
C ALA A 129 -13.05 -8.59 -11.69
N ARG A 130 -14.31 -9.05 -11.54
CA ARG A 130 -15.48 -8.44 -12.19
C ARG A 130 -15.67 -6.99 -11.74
N LEU A 131 -15.54 -6.69 -10.44
CA LEU A 131 -15.67 -5.35 -9.90
C LEU A 131 -14.62 -4.39 -10.50
N ILE A 132 -13.34 -4.82 -10.59
CA ILE A 132 -12.28 -4.06 -11.26
C ILE A 132 -12.67 -3.72 -12.70
N ALA A 133 -13.12 -4.71 -13.46
CA ALA A 133 -13.52 -4.54 -14.85
C ALA A 133 -14.75 -3.61 -14.99
N GLU A 134 -15.79 -3.81 -14.20
CA GLU A 134 -17.01 -2.99 -14.22
C GLU A 134 -16.77 -1.53 -13.87
N LYS A 135 -15.84 -1.27 -12.97
CA LYS A 135 -15.47 0.09 -12.56
C LYS A 135 -14.42 0.75 -13.46
N GLY A 136 -13.87 0.03 -14.43
CA GLY A 136 -12.85 0.53 -15.34
C GLY A 136 -11.53 0.88 -14.63
N VAL A 137 -11.24 0.17 -13.55
CA VAL A 137 -9.99 0.35 -12.78
C VAL A 137 -8.88 -0.45 -13.43
N TRP A 138 -7.70 0.12 -13.52
CA TRP A 138 -6.52 -0.57 -14.04
C TRP A 138 -6.03 -1.63 -13.05
N LEU A 139 -5.63 -2.78 -13.58
CA LEU A 139 -4.94 -3.83 -12.85
C LEU A 139 -3.51 -3.93 -13.35
N SER A 140 -2.55 -3.68 -12.47
CA SER A 140 -1.11 -3.82 -12.71
C SER A 140 -0.61 -5.01 -11.89
N THR A 141 -0.63 -6.19 -12.48
CA THR A 141 -0.13 -7.41 -11.84
C THR A 141 1.31 -7.70 -12.26
N GLN A 142 2.01 -8.53 -11.48
CA GLN A 142 3.37 -8.97 -11.75
C GLN A 142 3.47 -10.48 -11.56
N THR A 143 4.39 -11.11 -12.26
CA THR A 143 4.75 -12.51 -12.01
C THR A 143 5.74 -12.58 -10.86
N PHE A 144 5.54 -13.53 -9.97
CA PHE A 144 6.52 -13.90 -8.95
C PHE A 144 7.19 -15.22 -9.36
N PRO A 145 8.47 -15.20 -9.77
CA PRO A 145 9.22 -16.43 -9.97
C PRO A 145 9.33 -17.23 -8.66
N GLU A 146 9.18 -18.55 -8.71
CA GLU A 146 9.23 -19.41 -7.51
C GLU A 146 10.53 -19.24 -6.71
N ASP A 147 11.65 -19.02 -7.40
CA ASP A 147 12.96 -18.80 -6.80
C ASP A 147 13.08 -17.46 -6.05
N MET A 148 12.22 -16.50 -6.32
CA MET A 148 12.18 -15.23 -5.59
C MET A 148 11.97 -15.45 -4.09
N GLY A 149 11.25 -16.50 -3.70
CA GLY A 149 11.08 -16.89 -2.31
C GLY A 149 12.40 -17.18 -1.58
N GLN A 150 13.47 -17.54 -2.30
CA GLN A 150 14.80 -17.78 -1.69
C GLN A 150 15.45 -16.51 -1.14
N ALA A 151 14.97 -15.32 -1.54
CA ALA A 151 15.42 -14.06 -0.97
C ALA A 151 14.98 -13.88 0.50
N PHE A 152 13.97 -14.65 0.94
CA PHE A 152 13.49 -14.62 2.32
C PHE A 152 14.07 -15.80 3.11
N PRO A 153 14.52 -15.59 4.37
CA PRO A 153 15.06 -16.64 5.21
C PRO A 153 14.06 -17.81 5.37
N PRO A 154 14.50 -19.07 5.34
CA PRO A 154 13.63 -20.20 5.65
C PRO A 154 12.95 -20.05 7.01
N GLY A 155 11.62 -20.22 7.06
CA GLY A 155 10.82 -20.09 8.28
C GLY A 155 10.52 -18.65 8.70
N SER A 156 10.89 -17.65 7.92
CA SER A 156 10.48 -16.27 8.17
C SER A 156 9.01 -16.04 7.79
N ASP A 157 8.41 -15.03 8.40
CA ASP A 157 7.04 -14.59 8.12
C ASP A 157 6.89 -14.14 6.65
N GLU A 158 7.89 -13.43 6.13
CA GLU A 158 7.93 -12.99 4.74
C GLU A 158 7.92 -14.18 3.77
N ARG A 159 8.64 -15.27 4.11
CA ARG A 159 8.65 -16.49 3.32
C ARG A 159 7.28 -17.15 3.30
N ALA A 160 6.62 -17.27 4.43
CA ALA A 160 5.29 -17.85 4.53
C ALA A 160 4.26 -17.02 3.73
N LYS A 161 4.29 -15.69 3.86
CA LYS A 161 3.43 -14.79 3.08
C LYS A 161 3.69 -14.88 1.57
N PHE A 162 4.94 -15.02 1.17
CA PHE A 162 5.29 -15.20 -0.25
C PHE A 162 4.70 -16.50 -0.81
N GLU A 163 4.81 -17.60 -0.07
CA GLU A 163 4.26 -18.90 -0.46
C GLU A 163 2.73 -18.87 -0.56
N GLU A 164 2.04 -18.13 0.32
CA GLU A 164 0.59 -17.91 0.25
C GLU A 164 0.18 -17.13 -1.00
N VAL A 165 0.96 -16.11 -1.39
CA VAL A 165 0.67 -15.29 -2.60
C VAL A 165 0.93 -16.07 -3.89
N LEU A 166 1.78 -17.12 -3.85
CA LEU A 166 2.07 -17.99 -5.01
C LEU A 166 1.04 -19.11 -5.22
N ALA A 167 0.30 -19.49 -4.16
CA ALA A 167 -0.64 -20.63 -4.18
C ALA A 167 -1.90 -20.34 -5.01
#